data_a3a68d7e6c530020cb181ea24c1b2568
#
_entry.id   a3a68d7e6c530020cb181ea24c1b2568
#
_cell.length_a   1.000
_cell.length_b   1.000
_cell.length_c   1.000
_cell.angle_alpha   90.00
_cell.angle_beta   90.00
_cell.angle_gamma   90.00
#
_symmetry.space_group_name_H-M   'P 1'
#
loop_
_entity.id
_entity.type
_entity.pdbx_description
1 polymer ?
#
loop_
_entity_poly.entity_id
_entity_poly.type
_entity_poly.pdbx_seq_one_letter_code
_entity_poly.pdbx_strand_id
1 'polypeptide(L)'
;YRRQRQMCIRDRCAYSHDEISLQNLEIHSYAAWSNDSAVRRKCSSGGVGFELGRMMLSKGYKVCGVRYNAEVVRAEHYIATTLEELIQSIGSKYIQSYTVDGFKGISRKEKYLVTGTPCQIDSFRRYIRRFRVEDNFVLMDFFCHGVPSMFVWQKYLNCLLYTSDAADD
;
A
#
# COMPACT_ATOMS: atom_id res chain seq x y z
N TYR A 1 10.43 13.47 -11.29
CA TYR A 1 10.72 12.32 -10.41
C TYR A 1 11.33 12.74 -9.06
N ARG A 2 12.29 13.67 -9.02
CA ARG A 2 12.84 14.24 -7.78
C ARG A 2 11.82 15.09 -6.99
N ARG A 3 10.95 15.86 -7.65
CA ARG A 3 9.93 16.69 -6.99
C ARG A 3 8.85 15.87 -6.26
N GLN A 4 8.41 14.75 -6.83
CA GLN A 4 7.45 13.86 -6.13
C GLN A 4 8.03 13.21 -4.87
N ARG A 5 9.32 12.84 -4.87
CA ARG A 5 9.99 12.30 -3.67
C ARG A 5 10.12 13.32 -2.55
N GLN A 6 10.45 14.56 -2.88
CA GLN A 6 10.55 15.63 -1.89
C GLN A 6 9.19 16.01 -1.30
N MET A 7 8.14 16.04 -2.11
CA MET A 7 6.78 16.34 -1.64
C MET A 7 6.21 15.26 -0.70
N CYS A 8 6.41 13.97 -0.96
CA CYS A 8 5.87 12.91 -0.10
C CYS A 8 6.60 12.76 1.23
N ILE A 9 7.93 12.92 1.24
CA ILE A 9 8.74 12.63 2.44
C ILE A 9 8.94 13.88 3.29
N ARG A 10 9.12 15.05 2.69
CA ARG A 10 9.44 16.28 3.41
C ARG A 10 8.20 17.06 3.86
N ASP A 11 7.21 17.20 3.01
CA ASP A 11 6.12 18.15 3.22
C ASP A 11 4.81 17.48 3.65
N ARG A 12 4.73 16.14 3.69
CA ARG A 12 3.47 15.41 3.93
C ARG A 12 3.63 14.05 4.57
N CYS A 13 4.71 13.78 5.24
CA CYS A 13 4.82 12.58 6.04
C CYS A 13 4.08 12.79 7.37
N ALA A 14 3.03 12.01 7.61
CA ALA A 14 2.25 12.10 8.85
C ALA A 14 3.11 11.84 10.11
N TYR A 15 4.24 11.15 9.96
CA TYR A 15 5.22 10.96 11.03
C TYR A 15 6.00 12.25 11.37
N SER A 16 6.17 13.15 10.39
CA SER A 16 6.92 14.40 10.55
C SER A 16 6.02 15.63 10.68
N HIS A 17 4.72 15.46 10.48
CA HIS A 17 3.73 16.54 10.39
C HIS A 17 2.43 16.13 11.07
N ASP A 18 2.34 16.36 12.38
CA ASP A 18 1.17 16.02 13.18
C ASP A 18 -0.11 16.73 12.71
N GLU A 19 0.03 17.90 12.09
CA GLU A 19 -1.07 18.67 11.51
C GLU A 19 -1.77 17.97 10.34
N ILE A 20 -1.17 16.96 9.76
CA ILE A 20 -1.76 16.15 8.67
C ILE A 20 -2.65 15.05 9.25
N SER A 21 -2.46 14.67 10.51
CA SER A 21 -3.30 13.65 11.13
C SER A 21 -4.71 14.20 11.35
N LEU A 22 -5.71 13.32 11.24
CA LEU A 22 -7.09 13.68 11.54
C LEU A 22 -7.22 13.85 13.07
N GLN A 23 -7.16 15.09 13.54
CA GLN A 23 -7.39 15.41 14.93
C GLN A 23 -8.91 15.40 15.21
N ASN A 24 -9.31 14.96 16.40
CA ASN A 24 -10.69 14.94 16.92
C ASN A 24 -11.62 13.85 16.41
N LEU A 25 -11.12 12.71 16.00
CA LEU A 25 -11.95 11.52 15.84
C LEU A 25 -11.90 10.70 17.13
N GLU A 26 -13.03 10.19 17.59
CA GLU A 26 -13.05 9.11 18.57
C GLU A 26 -12.29 7.92 17.96
N ILE A 27 -11.12 7.64 18.52
CA ILE A 27 -10.27 6.55 18.04
C ILE A 27 -10.60 5.30 18.87
N HIS A 28 -11.23 4.34 18.24
CA HIS A 28 -11.40 3.00 18.81
C HIS A 28 -10.25 2.10 18.36
N SER A 29 -9.59 1.47 19.32
CA SER A 29 -8.49 0.54 19.05
C SER A 29 -8.96 -0.90 19.23
N TYR A 30 -8.63 -1.76 18.26
CA TYR A 30 -9.02 -3.17 18.26
C TYR A 30 -7.78 -4.03 17.98
N ALA A 31 -7.69 -5.17 18.69
CA ALA A 31 -6.80 -6.25 18.30
C ALA A 31 -7.60 -7.23 17.43
N ALA A 32 -7.16 -7.47 16.20
CA ALA A 32 -7.88 -8.31 15.28
C ALA A 32 -6.93 -9.15 14.40
N TRP A 33 -7.40 -10.32 14.02
CA TRP A 33 -6.69 -11.26 13.14
C TRP A 33 -7.68 -12.11 12.34
N SER A 34 -7.22 -12.68 11.24
CA SER A 34 -8.00 -13.65 10.46
C SER A 34 -8.22 -14.93 11.25
N ASN A 35 -9.43 -15.48 11.22
CA ASN A 35 -9.72 -16.79 11.78
C ASN A 35 -9.10 -17.93 10.95
N ASP A 36 -8.77 -17.67 9.68
CA ASP A 36 -8.09 -18.61 8.81
C ASP A 36 -6.58 -18.63 9.10
N SER A 37 -6.09 -19.74 9.62
CA SER A 37 -4.68 -19.93 9.95
C SER A 37 -3.77 -19.93 8.73
N ALA A 38 -4.27 -20.30 7.54
CA ALA A 38 -3.51 -20.27 6.30
C ALA A 38 -3.30 -18.83 5.83
N VAL A 39 -4.32 -17.98 5.95
CA VAL A 39 -4.21 -16.53 5.69
C VAL A 39 -3.20 -15.89 6.64
N ARG A 40 -3.32 -16.17 7.95
CA ARG A 40 -2.39 -15.61 8.95
C ARG A 40 -0.93 -15.95 8.67
N ARG A 41 -0.66 -17.20 8.26
CA ARG A 41 0.72 -17.64 7.96
C ARG A 41 1.32 -16.98 6.72
N LYS A 42 0.49 -16.60 5.75
CA LYS A 42 0.93 -15.91 4.52
C LYS A 42 1.09 -14.40 4.71
N CYS A 43 0.38 -13.82 5.67
CA CYS A 43 0.41 -12.39 5.94
C CYS A 43 1.55 -12.01 6.89
N SER A 44 2.05 -10.79 6.80
CA SER A 44 3.10 -10.27 7.68
C SER A 44 2.64 -10.03 9.12
N SER A 45 1.32 -10.01 9.36
CA SER A 45 0.68 -9.83 10.66
C SER A 45 -0.64 -10.59 10.72
N GLY A 46 -1.65 -10.12 11.44
CA GLY A 46 -2.94 -10.80 11.64
C GLY A 46 -3.79 -11.06 10.39
N GLY A 47 -3.44 -10.52 9.22
CA GLY A 47 -4.18 -10.76 7.97
C GLY A 47 -5.43 -9.91 7.78
N VAL A 48 -5.71 -8.96 8.66
CA VAL A 48 -6.94 -8.14 8.64
C VAL A 48 -7.08 -7.37 7.32
N GLY A 49 -5.98 -6.82 6.79
CA GLY A 49 -6.01 -6.08 5.51
C GLY A 49 -6.45 -6.97 4.35
N PHE A 50 -6.00 -8.22 4.31
CA PHE A 50 -6.44 -9.19 3.30
C PHE A 50 -7.92 -9.55 3.47
N GLU A 51 -8.39 -9.80 4.70
CA GLU A 51 -9.79 -10.12 4.99
C GLU A 51 -10.72 -8.97 4.62
N LEU A 52 -10.32 -7.73 4.91
CA LEU A 52 -11.08 -6.55 4.48
C LEU A 52 -11.14 -6.46 2.95
N GLY A 53 -10.01 -6.68 2.27
CA GLY A 53 -9.97 -6.71 0.80
C GLY A 53 -10.91 -7.78 0.23
N ARG A 54 -10.88 -8.99 0.78
CA ARG A 54 -11.76 -10.11 0.40
C ARG A 54 -13.24 -9.77 0.60
N MET A 55 -13.57 -9.20 1.75
CA MET A 55 -14.93 -8.74 2.04
C MET A 55 -15.38 -7.64 1.08
N MET A 56 -14.50 -6.69 0.76
CA MET A 56 -14.84 -5.60 -0.14
C MET A 56 -15.05 -6.09 -1.58
N LEU A 57 -14.22 -7.04 -2.06
CA LEU A 57 -14.45 -7.71 -3.34
C LEU A 57 -15.83 -8.40 -3.39
N SER A 58 -16.22 -9.12 -2.32
CA SER A 58 -17.53 -9.78 -2.26
C SER A 58 -18.71 -8.79 -2.28
N LYS A 59 -18.49 -7.53 -1.89
CA LYS A 59 -19.46 -6.43 -1.96
C LYS A 59 -19.42 -5.66 -3.29
N GLY A 60 -18.66 -6.13 -4.27
CA GLY A 60 -18.54 -5.51 -5.59
C GLY A 60 -17.58 -4.30 -5.65
N TYR A 61 -16.74 -4.11 -4.64
CA TYR A 61 -15.65 -3.14 -4.71
C TYR A 61 -14.45 -3.74 -5.43
N LYS A 62 -13.65 -2.91 -6.06
CA LYS A 62 -12.29 -3.25 -6.48
C LYS A 62 -11.31 -2.88 -5.38
N VAL A 63 -10.16 -3.52 -5.34
CA VAL A 63 -9.12 -3.23 -4.33
C VAL A 63 -7.88 -2.68 -5.01
N CYS A 64 -7.53 -1.44 -4.67
CA CYS A 64 -6.24 -0.88 -5.04
C CYS A 64 -5.23 -1.24 -3.94
N GLY A 65 -4.46 -2.29 -4.21
CA GLY A 65 -3.42 -2.83 -3.33
C GLY A 65 -2.02 -2.59 -3.86
N VAL A 66 -1.02 -3.17 -3.19
CA VAL A 66 0.39 -3.10 -3.60
C VAL A 66 0.94 -4.50 -3.80
N ARG A 67 1.53 -4.76 -4.96
CA ARG A 67 2.27 -5.98 -5.27
C ARG A 67 3.75 -5.69 -5.49
N TYR A 68 4.58 -6.72 -5.43
CA TYR A 68 5.96 -6.66 -5.90
C TYR A 68 6.03 -7.16 -7.34
N ASN A 69 6.60 -6.34 -8.22
CA ASN A 69 6.84 -6.71 -9.61
C ASN A 69 8.33 -7.04 -9.76
N ALA A 70 8.63 -8.33 -9.96
CA ALA A 70 10.00 -8.82 -10.05
C ALA A 70 10.71 -8.40 -11.36
N GLU A 71 9.97 -8.22 -12.45
CA GLU A 71 10.54 -7.84 -13.76
C GLU A 71 11.15 -6.43 -13.71
N VAL A 72 10.47 -5.49 -13.03
CA VAL A 72 10.93 -4.10 -12.88
C VAL A 72 11.49 -3.82 -11.48
N VAL A 73 11.60 -4.85 -10.66
CA VAL A 73 12.24 -4.84 -9.33
C VAL A 73 11.71 -3.73 -8.41
N ARG A 74 10.39 -3.59 -8.35
CA ARG A 74 9.72 -2.55 -7.56
C ARG A 74 8.40 -3.00 -6.96
N ALA A 75 7.99 -2.33 -5.88
CA ALA A 75 6.61 -2.38 -5.44
C ALA A 75 5.76 -1.42 -6.27
N GLU A 76 4.55 -1.81 -6.63
CA GLU A 76 3.63 -0.99 -7.43
C GLU A 76 2.19 -1.15 -6.98
N HIS A 77 1.43 -0.05 -7.04
CA HIS A 77 -0.01 -0.11 -6.86
C HIS A 77 -0.67 -0.72 -8.10
N TYR A 78 -1.65 -1.57 -7.87
CA TYR A 78 -2.45 -2.20 -8.91
C TYR A 78 -3.89 -2.35 -8.43
N ILE A 79 -4.80 -2.65 -9.34
CA ILE A 79 -6.21 -2.88 -9.04
C ILE A 79 -6.49 -4.38 -9.12
N ALA A 80 -6.95 -4.94 -8.01
CA ALA A 80 -7.46 -6.30 -7.92
C ALA A 80 -8.99 -6.29 -8.05
N THR A 81 -9.49 -7.19 -8.89
CA THR A 81 -10.93 -7.41 -9.13
C THR A 81 -11.36 -8.81 -8.72
N THR A 82 -10.40 -9.71 -8.55
CA THR A 82 -10.61 -11.09 -8.13
C THR A 82 -9.78 -11.42 -6.87
N LEU A 83 -10.10 -12.55 -6.25
CA LEU A 83 -9.37 -13.02 -5.07
C LEU A 83 -7.93 -13.43 -5.44
N GLU A 84 -7.74 -14.04 -6.58
CA GLU A 84 -6.43 -14.44 -7.10
C GLU A 84 -5.51 -13.24 -7.28
N GLU A 85 -6.06 -12.14 -7.83
CA GLU A 85 -5.33 -10.89 -7.96
C GLU A 85 -5.02 -10.30 -6.57
N LEU A 86 -5.98 -10.32 -5.63
CA LEU A 86 -5.79 -9.79 -4.29
C LEU A 86 -4.67 -10.49 -3.52
N ILE A 87 -4.46 -11.80 -3.72
CA ILE A 87 -3.39 -12.57 -3.08
C ILE A 87 -2.00 -11.94 -3.34
N GLN A 88 -1.78 -11.30 -4.48
CA GLN A 88 -0.52 -10.64 -4.79
C GLN A 88 -0.19 -9.46 -3.85
N SER A 89 -1.21 -8.92 -3.17
CA SER A 89 -1.02 -7.86 -2.19
C SER A 89 -0.53 -8.35 -0.82
N ILE A 90 -0.60 -9.64 -0.55
CA ILE A 90 -0.16 -10.23 0.72
C ILE A 90 1.33 -9.98 0.96
N GLY A 91 1.67 -9.75 2.21
CA GLY A 91 3.03 -9.49 2.66
C GLY A 91 3.44 -8.01 2.55
N SER A 92 4.15 -7.53 3.55
CA SER A 92 4.64 -6.14 3.60
C SER A 92 5.77 -5.93 2.60
N LYS A 93 5.71 -4.82 1.87
CA LYS A 93 6.75 -4.38 0.94
C LYS A 93 7.46 -3.18 1.55
N TYR A 94 8.60 -3.41 2.19
CA TYR A 94 9.37 -2.38 2.90
C TYR A 94 10.20 -1.50 1.95
N ILE A 95 9.66 -1.23 0.77
CA ILE A 95 10.24 -0.36 -0.25
C ILE A 95 9.19 0.62 -0.77
N GLN A 96 9.64 1.70 -1.37
CA GLN A 96 8.74 2.70 -1.95
C GLN A 96 7.91 2.11 -3.09
N SER A 97 6.58 2.24 -3.00
CA SER A 97 5.67 1.79 -4.06
C SER A 97 5.46 2.85 -5.14
N TYR A 98 5.36 2.39 -6.38
CA TYR A 98 5.00 3.20 -7.53
C TYR A 98 3.47 3.29 -7.63
N THR A 99 2.93 4.50 -7.48
CA THR A 99 1.48 4.71 -7.36
C THR A 99 0.79 5.07 -8.68
N VAL A 100 1.55 5.49 -9.69
CA VAL A 100 1.01 6.17 -10.87
C VAL A 100 0.03 5.29 -11.64
N ASP A 101 0.41 4.05 -11.94
CA ASP A 101 -0.42 3.17 -12.78
C ASP A 101 -1.67 2.70 -12.03
N GLY A 102 -1.53 2.32 -10.74
CA GLY A 102 -2.65 1.96 -9.90
C GLY A 102 -3.66 3.10 -9.76
N PHE A 103 -3.20 4.30 -9.46
CA PHE A 103 -4.10 5.44 -9.26
C PHE A 103 -4.71 5.97 -10.55
N LYS A 104 -4.00 5.91 -11.68
CA LYS A 104 -4.57 6.24 -13.00
C LYS A 104 -5.68 5.28 -13.44
N GLY A 105 -5.57 4.01 -13.06
CA GLY A 105 -6.57 2.99 -13.36
C GLY A 105 -7.87 3.12 -12.56
N ILE A 106 -7.92 3.98 -11.53
CA ILE A 106 -9.11 4.16 -10.69
C ILE A 106 -10.15 5.00 -11.42
N SER A 107 -11.33 4.41 -11.63
CA SER A 107 -12.52 5.11 -12.14
C SER A 107 -13.27 5.80 -11.00
N ARG A 108 -13.64 7.05 -11.18
CA ARG A 108 -14.45 7.80 -10.20
C ARG A 108 -15.91 7.33 -10.09
N LYS A 109 -16.36 6.48 -11.02
CA LYS A 109 -17.72 5.95 -11.07
C LYS A 109 -17.89 4.59 -10.41
N GLU A 110 -16.80 3.95 -10.03
CA GLU A 110 -16.79 2.62 -9.45
C GLU A 110 -16.35 2.68 -7.97
N LYS A 111 -16.61 1.61 -7.24
CA LYS A 111 -16.31 1.53 -5.81
C LYS A 111 -14.97 0.85 -5.57
N TYR A 112 -14.15 1.44 -4.70
CA TYR A 112 -12.81 0.94 -4.38
C TYR A 112 -12.52 0.92 -2.89
N LEU A 113 -11.80 -0.11 -2.46
CA LEU A 113 -10.94 -0.05 -1.28
C LEU A 113 -9.54 0.38 -1.75
N VAL A 114 -9.03 1.49 -1.27
CA VAL A 114 -7.69 1.97 -1.61
C VAL A 114 -6.80 1.83 -0.39
N THR A 115 -5.67 1.12 -0.54
CA THR A 115 -4.71 0.89 0.53
C THR A 115 -3.39 1.60 0.25
N GLY A 116 -2.71 2.05 1.30
CA GLY A 116 -1.42 2.72 1.14
C GLY A 116 -0.83 3.21 2.45
N THR A 117 0.29 3.90 2.35
CA THR A 117 0.87 4.63 3.49
C THR A 117 0.01 5.86 3.82
N PRO A 118 0.08 6.41 5.05
CA PRO A 118 -0.73 7.58 5.44
C PRO A 118 -0.59 8.76 4.48
N CYS A 119 0.62 9.06 4.00
CA CYS A 119 0.84 10.15 3.05
C CYS A 119 0.21 9.88 1.66
N GLN A 120 0.18 8.63 1.20
CA GLN A 120 -0.48 8.25 -0.04
C GLN A 120 -1.99 8.36 0.10
N ILE A 121 -2.54 7.85 1.19
CA ILE A 121 -3.98 7.91 1.47
C ILE A 121 -4.46 9.35 1.67
N ASP A 122 -3.70 10.20 2.38
CA ASP A 122 -4.04 11.61 2.51
C ASP A 122 -4.05 12.33 1.16
N SER A 123 -3.05 12.08 0.32
CA SER A 123 -3.01 12.63 -1.04
C SER A 123 -4.19 12.17 -1.89
N PHE A 124 -4.56 10.89 -1.79
CA PHE A 124 -5.72 10.34 -2.50
C PHE A 124 -7.04 10.89 -1.95
N ARG A 125 -7.16 11.05 -0.62
CA ARG A 125 -8.34 11.67 0.03
C ARG A 125 -8.58 13.08 -0.50
N ARG A 126 -7.54 13.89 -0.67
CA ARG A 126 -7.68 15.24 -1.26
C ARG A 126 -8.13 15.20 -2.71
N TYR A 127 -7.65 14.22 -3.45
CA TYR A 127 -8.07 14.03 -4.83
C TYR A 127 -9.58 13.71 -4.92
N ILE A 128 -10.09 12.72 -4.18
CA ILE A 128 -11.51 12.34 -4.23
C ILE A 128 -12.43 13.46 -3.71
N ARG A 129 -12.01 14.20 -2.67
CA ARG A 129 -12.74 15.37 -2.16
C ARG A 129 -12.88 16.47 -3.21
N ARG A 130 -11.84 16.74 -3.97
CA ARG A 130 -11.89 17.73 -5.05
C ARG A 130 -12.96 17.40 -6.09
N PHE A 131 -13.24 16.14 -6.31
CA PHE A 131 -14.24 15.67 -7.28
C PHE A 131 -15.57 15.29 -6.63
N ARG A 132 -15.71 15.38 -5.31
CA ARG A 132 -16.92 15.04 -4.54
C ARG A 132 -17.39 13.61 -4.82
N VAL A 133 -16.47 12.66 -4.74
CA VAL A 133 -16.73 11.23 -5.03
C VAL A 133 -16.34 10.31 -3.87
N GLU A 134 -16.25 10.86 -2.65
CA GLU A 134 -15.79 10.14 -1.46
C GLU A 134 -16.60 8.88 -1.18
N ASP A 135 -17.90 8.88 -1.44
CA ASP A 135 -18.81 7.77 -1.19
C ASP A 135 -18.45 6.49 -1.98
N ASN A 136 -17.67 6.63 -3.03
CA ASN A 136 -17.20 5.50 -3.82
C ASN A 136 -15.92 4.87 -3.26
N PHE A 137 -15.33 5.43 -2.21
CA PHE A 137 -14.01 5.01 -1.74
C PHE A 137 -13.98 4.69 -0.26
N VAL A 138 -13.46 3.53 0.07
CA VAL A 138 -13.00 3.19 1.41
C VAL A 138 -11.49 3.32 1.41
N LEU A 139 -10.95 4.09 2.36
CA LEU A 139 -9.53 4.35 2.48
C LEU A 139 -8.96 3.61 3.67
N MET A 140 -7.89 2.87 3.47
CA MET A 140 -7.19 2.13 4.51
C MET A 140 -5.70 2.46 4.45
N ASP A 141 -5.18 2.98 5.54
CA ASP A 141 -3.75 3.15 5.73
C ASP A 141 -3.21 2.19 6.81
N PHE A 142 -1.91 2.15 6.94
CA PHE A 142 -1.21 1.36 7.93
C PHE A 142 -0.08 2.17 8.55
N PHE A 143 0.33 1.80 9.75
CA PHE A 143 1.45 2.47 10.43
C PHE A 143 2.70 2.45 9.56
N CYS A 144 3.27 3.62 9.33
CA CYS A 144 4.45 3.80 8.51
C CYS A 144 5.47 4.68 9.23
N HIS A 145 6.67 4.15 9.44
CA HIS A 145 7.81 4.85 10.02
C HIS A 145 8.82 5.33 8.95
N GLY A 146 8.42 5.30 7.68
CA GLY A 146 9.26 5.64 6.55
C GLY A 146 9.61 4.43 5.69
N VAL A 147 10.24 4.70 4.57
CA VAL A 147 10.73 3.68 3.62
C VAL A 147 12.15 4.03 3.18
N PRO A 148 13.03 3.03 2.97
CA PRO A 148 14.37 3.27 2.46
C PRO A 148 14.31 3.85 1.03
N SER A 149 15.37 4.52 0.63
CA SER A 149 15.49 4.98 -0.75
C SER A 149 15.66 3.79 -1.69
N MET A 150 15.26 3.96 -2.97
CA MET A 150 15.46 2.92 -3.99
C MET A 150 16.93 2.58 -4.20
N PHE A 151 17.87 3.51 -3.91
CA PHE A 151 19.31 3.20 -3.96
C PHE A 151 19.73 2.16 -2.91
N VAL A 152 19.16 2.21 -1.72
CA VAL A 152 19.40 1.20 -0.68
C VAL A 152 18.90 -0.16 -1.14
N TRP A 153 17.72 -0.22 -1.72
CA TRP A 153 17.16 -1.44 -2.27
C TRP A 153 18.00 -2.03 -3.39
N GLN A 154 18.39 -1.22 -4.36
CA GLN A 154 19.28 -1.64 -5.45
C GLN A 154 20.62 -2.15 -4.94
N LYS A 155 21.22 -1.44 -3.97
CA LYS A 155 22.48 -1.86 -3.37
C LYS A 155 22.37 -3.19 -2.64
N TYR A 156 21.27 -3.40 -1.92
CA TYR A 156 20.99 -4.67 -1.26
C TYR A 156 20.87 -5.83 -2.25
N LEU A 157 20.11 -5.64 -3.33
CA LEU A 157 19.97 -6.67 -4.38
C LEU A 157 21.31 -6.99 -5.06
N ASN A 158 22.08 -5.97 -5.39
CA ASN A 158 23.42 -6.20 -6.00
C ASN A 158 24.34 -6.96 -5.03
N CYS A 159 24.25 -6.72 -3.73
CA CYS A 159 25.01 -7.45 -2.73
C CYS A 159 24.60 -8.93 -2.68
N LEU A 160 23.30 -9.23 -2.74
CA LEU A 160 22.80 -10.61 -2.78
C LEU A 160 23.22 -11.37 -4.05
N LEU A 161 23.16 -10.71 -5.20
CA LEU A 161 23.59 -11.32 -6.48
C LEU A 161 25.09 -11.63 -6.46
N TYR A 162 25.91 -10.71 -5.96
CA TYR A 162 27.35 -10.93 -5.86
C TYR A 162 27.74 -12.08 -4.91
N THR A 163 26.98 -12.26 -3.81
CA THR A 163 27.25 -13.37 -2.88
C THR A 163 26.78 -14.72 -3.40
N SER A 164 25.80 -14.79 -4.30
CA SER A 164 25.39 -16.05 -4.93
C SER A 164 26.41 -16.51 -5.98
N ASP A 165 26.95 -15.60 -6.79
CA ASP A 165 27.98 -15.93 -7.78
C ASP A 165 29.31 -16.40 -7.15
N ALA A 166 29.63 -15.92 -5.97
CA ALA A 166 30.84 -16.33 -5.24
C ALA A 166 30.73 -17.69 -4.51
N ALA A 167 29.55 -18.27 -4.47
CA ALA A 167 29.32 -19.59 -3.85
C ALA A 167 29.38 -20.75 -4.87
N ASP A 168 29.41 -20.44 -6.17
CA ASP A 168 29.48 -21.42 -7.26
C ASP A 168 30.91 -21.61 -7.83
N ASP A 169 31.92 -20.89 -7.30
CA ASP A 169 33.35 -21.07 -7.52
C ASP A 169 34.02 -21.85 -6.34
#